data_0d577c6f284b68222d31f6ee80f05fa1
#
_entry.id   0d577c6f284b68222d31f6ee80f05fa1
#
_cell.length_a   1.000
_cell.length_b   1.000
_cell.length_c   1.000
_cell.angle_alpha   90.00
_cell.angle_beta   90.00
_cell.angle_gamma   90.00
#
_symmetry.space_group_name_H-M   'P 1'
#
loop_
_entity.id
_entity.type
_entity.pdbx_description
1 polymer ?
#
loop_
_entity_poly.entity_id
_entity_poly.type
_entity_poly.pdbx_seq_one_letter_code
_entity_poly.pdbx_strand_id
1 'polypeptide(L)'
;MDFEVWPEAIELGRLFAEQGYELALVGGPVRDLLLHRKSHDLDFCSSARPEQFEPILRRWGHDGFWDMGRKFGTLGAMRRRPDGTEVKVEVTTYRSDTYDPDSRKPEVNYGDTLEGDLSRRDFTVNAMALRVPDLQFVDPFGGASDLSKGVLRTPVDPRQSFDDDPLRMMRAVRFVAQLGFRIAPDAAEAITSMRDRIDIVSAERVRDELTKLLLSDRPRAGLEALVESGLADIVFPEIPALQLQIDEHHRHKDVFEHTMIVLERAIALETGPDGPVPAPDLTLRLAAVRHDIGKPKTRRFESGGKVSFHHHDAVGAKMTRKRLKALRFDHHLVEDVSELVNMHLRFHGYVDEPWTDSAVRRYVKDAGHLYERLNRLTRADATTQNKRKAMIFSQAMDEMEERVRELKKKEDFDAIRPDLDGNEIMELLGLEPGPMIGRAYKHMLEYRLDNGPVDHDVAVEELKRWYAEIQ
;
A
#
# COMPACT_ATOMS: atom_id res chain seq x y z
N MET A 1 10.70 -6.45 -35.60
CA MET A 1 10.80 -6.83 -34.18
C MET A 1 10.13 -8.18 -34.03
N ASP A 2 10.84 -9.18 -33.54
CA ASP A 2 10.23 -10.48 -33.23
C ASP A 2 9.62 -10.35 -31.83
N PHE A 3 8.28 -10.35 -31.79
CA PHE A 3 7.53 -10.31 -30.54
C PHE A 3 7.26 -11.72 -30.06
N GLU A 4 7.74 -12.08 -28.88
CA GLU A 4 7.37 -13.33 -28.20
C GLU A 4 5.99 -13.17 -27.57
N VAL A 5 4.94 -13.30 -28.37
CA VAL A 5 3.56 -13.06 -27.99
C VAL A 5 2.91 -14.33 -27.44
N TRP A 6 2.00 -14.20 -26.53
CA TRP A 6 1.22 -15.29 -25.95
C TRP A 6 0.45 -16.04 -27.04
N PRO A 7 0.55 -17.39 -27.11
CA PRO A 7 -0.21 -18.19 -28.08
C PRO A 7 -1.72 -17.93 -28.00
N GLU A 8 -2.22 -17.66 -26.80
CA GLU A 8 -3.62 -17.34 -26.54
C GLU A 8 -4.06 -16.04 -27.23
N ALA A 9 -3.19 -15.05 -27.31
CA ALA A 9 -3.47 -13.79 -28.02
C ALA A 9 -3.60 -14.01 -29.53
N ILE A 10 -2.73 -14.85 -30.10
CA ILE A 10 -2.76 -15.19 -31.53
C ILE A 10 -4.03 -16.00 -31.85
N GLU A 11 -4.37 -16.98 -31.02
CA GLU A 11 -5.58 -17.79 -31.17
C GLU A 11 -6.83 -16.91 -31.13
N LEU A 12 -6.92 -16.03 -30.10
CA LEU A 12 -8.05 -15.11 -29.98
C LEU A 12 -8.15 -14.16 -31.19
N GLY A 13 -7.01 -13.63 -31.66
CA GLY A 13 -6.95 -12.82 -32.87
C GLY A 13 -7.51 -13.51 -34.12
N ARG A 14 -7.20 -14.80 -34.29
CA ARG A 14 -7.75 -15.61 -35.40
C ARG A 14 -9.27 -15.75 -35.30
N LEU A 15 -9.79 -16.02 -34.10
CA LEU A 15 -11.23 -16.16 -33.88
C LEU A 15 -12.01 -14.86 -34.19
N PHE A 16 -11.41 -13.69 -33.88
CA PHE A 16 -11.99 -12.38 -34.23
C PHE A 16 -11.92 -12.15 -35.74
N ALA A 17 -10.78 -12.42 -36.37
CA ALA A 17 -10.58 -12.26 -37.81
C ALA A 17 -11.52 -13.13 -38.65
N GLU A 18 -11.81 -14.36 -38.21
CA GLU A 18 -12.80 -15.27 -38.84
C GLU A 18 -14.21 -14.67 -38.88
N GLN A 19 -14.53 -13.79 -37.95
CA GLN A 19 -15.81 -13.07 -37.90
C GLN A 19 -15.76 -11.67 -38.54
N GLY A 20 -14.59 -11.29 -39.11
CA GLY A 20 -14.38 -10.01 -39.76
C GLY A 20 -14.15 -8.84 -38.83
N TYR A 21 -13.72 -9.12 -37.58
CA TYR A 21 -13.42 -8.08 -36.59
C TYR A 21 -11.92 -7.92 -36.36
N GLU A 22 -11.48 -6.66 -36.14
CA GLU A 22 -10.14 -6.37 -35.68
C GLU A 22 -9.99 -6.67 -34.20
N LEU A 23 -8.81 -7.14 -33.80
CA LEU A 23 -8.40 -7.30 -32.40
C LEU A 23 -6.96 -6.84 -32.26
N ALA A 24 -6.68 -6.01 -31.26
CA ALA A 24 -5.34 -5.57 -30.96
C ALA A 24 -5.06 -5.67 -29.45
N LEU A 25 -3.92 -6.25 -29.09
CA LEU A 25 -3.36 -6.18 -27.76
C LEU A 25 -2.93 -4.72 -27.49
N VAL A 26 -3.21 -4.18 -26.29
CA VAL A 26 -3.02 -2.75 -26.00
C VAL A 26 -2.53 -2.51 -24.57
N GLY A 27 -2.03 -1.32 -24.32
CA GLY A 27 -1.76 -0.81 -22.98
C GLY A 27 -0.55 -1.45 -22.29
N GLY A 28 -0.71 -1.79 -21.01
CA GLY A 28 0.33 -2.41 -20.19
C GLY A 28 0.98 -3.64 -20.80
N PRO A 29 0.24 -4.61 -21.31
CA PRO A 29 0.81 -5.80 -21.96
C PRO A 29 1.75 -5.50 -23.12
N VAL A 30 1.44 -4.51 -23.97
CA VAL A 30 2.34 -4.12 -25.10
C VAL A 30 3.59 -3.43 -24.58
N ARG A 31 3.44 -2.52 -23.62
CA ARG A 31 4.59 -1.88 -22.96
C ARG A 31 5.49 -2.92 -22.30
N ASP A 32 4.92 -3.85 -21.54
CA ASP A 32 5.67 -4.84 -20.80
C ASP A 32 6.35 -5.85 -21.71
N LEU A 33 5.71 -6.19 -22.86
CA LEU A 33 6.32 -6.97 -23.91
C LEU A 33 7.61 -6.30 -24.46
N LEU A 34 7.56 -4.99 -24.72
CA LEU A 34 8.73 -4.21 -25.17
C LEU A 34 9.80 -4.08 -24.09
N LEU A 35 9.43 -4.18 -22.80
CA LEU A 35 10.36 -4.21 -21.66
C LEU A 35 10.82 -5.63 -21.30
N HIS A 36 10.50 -6.65 -22.12
CA HIS A 36 10.80 -8.07 -21.85
C HIS A 36 10.25 -8.57 -20.51
N ARG A 37 9.10 -8.04 -20.09
CA ARG A 37 8.36 -8.47 -18.91
C ARG A 37 7.18 -9.36 -19.32
N LYS A 38 6.89 -10.40 -18.54
CA LYS A 38 5.72 -11.26 -18.78
C LYS A 38 4.51 -10.72 -18.04
N SER A 39 3.37 -10.66 -18.73
CA SER A 39 2.06 -10.39 -18.13
C SER A 39 1.15 -11.59 -18.36
N HIS A 40 0.24 -11.88 -17.44
CA HIS A 40 -0.80 -12.92 -17.60
C HIS A 40 -2.19 -12.32 -17.76
N ASP A 41 -2.33 -11.02 -17.54
CA ASP A 41 -3.54 -10.24 -17.81
C ASP A 41 -3.33 -9.52 -19.14
N LEU A 42 -4.16 -9.83 -20.14
CA LEU A 42 -4.04 -9.33 -21.50
C LEU A 42 -5.23 -8.43 -21.83
N ASP A 43 -4.94 -7.16 -22.11
CA ASP A 43 -5.93 -6.17 -22.49
C ASP A 43 -5.98 -6.03 -24.02
N PHE A 44 -7.16 -6.17 -24.57
CA PHE A 44 -7.41 -6.00 -25.99
C PHE A 44 -8.42 -4.89 -26.26
N CYS A 45 -8.31 -4.28 -27.43
CA CYS A 45 -9.40 -3.51 -28.00
C CYS A 45 -9.81 -4.07 -29.38
N SER A 46 -11.06 -3.86 -29.75
CA SER A 46 -11.66 -4.44 -30.96
C SER A 46 -12.62 -3.47 -31.66
N SER A 47 -12.77 -3.65 -32.97
CA SER A 47 -13.82 -3.02 -33.76
C SER A 47 -15.23 -3.59 -33.48
N ALA A 48 -15.29 -4.80 -32.88
CA ALA A 48 -16.55 -5.47 -32.55
C ALA A 48 -17.21 -4.86 -31.30
N ARG A 49 -18.54 -4.94 -31.24
CA ARG A 49 -19.36 -4.60 -30.07
C ARG A 49 -19.45 -5.77 -29.09
N PRO A 50 -19.76 -5.52 -27.80
CA PRO A 50 -19.86 -6.59 -26.80
C PRO A 50 -20.78 -7.75 -27.23
N GLU A 51 -21.90 -7.47 -27.84
CA GLU A 51 -22.86 -8.47 -28.30
C GLU A 51 -22.28 -9.36 -29.42
N GLN A 52 -21.38 -8.80 -30.22
CA GLN A 52 -20.73 -9.49 -31.35
C GLN A 52 -19.57 -10.40 -30.89
N PHE A 53 -18.78 -9.95 -29.88
CA PHE A 53 -17.64 -10.74 -29.45
C PHE A 53 -17.90 -11.58 -28.20
N GLU A 54 -19.02 -11.41 -27.50
CA GLU A 54 -19.37 -12.27 -26.35
C GLU A 54 -19.36 -13.78 -26.71
N PRO A 55 -19.97 -14.22 -27.83
CA PRO A 55 -19.94 -15.64 -28.21
C PRO A 55 -18.51 -16.16 -28.42
N ILE A 56 -17.63 -15.31 -28.97
CA ILE A 56 -16.22 -15.64 -29.19
C ILE A 56 -15.51 -15.85 -27.84
N LEU A 57 -15.67 -14.90 -26.90
CA LEU A 57 -15.05 -14.98 -25.58
C LEU A 57 -15.58 -16.16 -24.75
N ARG A 58 -16.89 -16.44 -24.80
CA ARG A 58 -17.47 -17.58 -24.09
C ARG A 58 -16.94 -18.92 -24.60
N ARG A 59 -16.74 -19.04 -25.93
CA ARG A 59 -16.16 -20.23 -26.55
C ARG A 59 -14.68 -20.37 -26.21
N TRP A 60 -13.92 -19.25 -26.20
CA TRP A 60 -12.49 -19.25 -25.90
C TRP A 60 -12.22 -19.46 -24.41
N GLY A 61 -12.93 -18.74 -23.54
CA GLY A 61 -12.71 -18.71 -22.08
C GLY A 61 -13.58 -19.69 -21.33
N HIS A 62 -13.37 -20.98 -21.54
CA HIS A 62 -14.20 -22.04 -20.94
C HIS A 62 -13.99 -22.21 -19.42
N ASP A 63 -12.97 -21.59 -18.81
CA ASP A 63 -12.71 -21.65 -17.36
C ASP A 63 -13.29 -20.44 -16.60
N GLY A 64 -13.65 -19.37 -17.29
CA GLY A 64 -14.28 -18.20 -16.67
C GLY A 64 -14.71 -17.15 -17.68
N PHE A 65 -15.80 -16.47 -17.36
CA PHE A 65 -16.33 -15.33 -18.13
C PHE A 65 -16.94 -14.30 -17.19
N TRP A 66 -16.73 -13.02 -17.46
CA TRP A 66 -17.38 -11.92 -16.73
C TRP A 66 -17.78 -10.76 -17.64
N ASP A 67 -18.87 -10.08 -17.26
CA ASP A 67 -19.47 -9.00 -18.02
C ASP A 67 -19.71 -7.71 -17.21
N MET A 68 -19.10 -7.59 -16.04
CA MET A 68 -19.25 -6.41 -15.16
C MET A 68 -18.85 -5.10 -15.85
N GLY A 69 -18.01 -5.15 -16.87
CA GLY A 69 -17.60 -4.03 -17.71
C GLY A 69 -18.49 -3.77 -18.92
N ARG A 70 -19.56 -4.54 -19.17
CA ARG A 70 -20.39 -4.48 -20.39
C ARG A 70 -20.90 -3.08 -20.71
N LYS A 71 -21.38 -2.35 -19.71
CA LYS A 71 -21.83 -0.96 -19.88
C LYS A 71 -20.74 0.01 -20.37
N PHE A 72 -19.48 -0.38 -20.23
CA PHE A 72 -18.32 0.34 -20.73
C PHE A 72 -17.71 -0.30 -21.98
N GLY A 73 -18.40 -1.27 -22.58
CA GLY A 73 -17.97 -1.97 -23.78
C GLY A 73 -16.90 -3.05 -23.51
N THR A 74 -16.71 -3.49 -22.26
CA THR A 74 -15.68 -4.45 -21.86
C THR A 74 -16.32 -5.77 -21.42
N LEU A 75 -15.79 -6.90 -21.92
CA LEU A 75 -16.06 -8.25 -21.42
C LEU A 75 -14.74 -8.95 -21.17
N GLY A 76 -14.73 -9.89 -20.23
CA GLY A 76 -13.54 -10.66 -19.92
C GLY A 76 -13.76 -12.17 -19.93
N ALA A 77 -12.68 -12.91 -20.15
CA ALA A 77 -12.67 -14.35 -20.11
C ALA A 77 -11.35 -14.88 -19.54
N MET A 78 -11.38 -16.10 -19.06
CA MET A 78 -10.22 -16.78 -18.48
C MET A 78 -10.08 -18.19 -19.04
N ARG A 79 -8.83 -18.57 -19.25
CA ARG A 79 -8.44 -19.95 -19.58
C ARG A 79 -7.28 -20.38 -18.69
N ARG A 80 -7.33 -21.61 -18.23
CA ARG A 80 -6.25 -22.22 -17.46
C ARG A 80 -5.41 -23.13 -18.35
N ARG A 81 -4.10 -22.93 -18.32
CA ARG A 81 -3.13 -23.78 -19.02
C ARG A 81 -2.98 -25.13 -18.31
N PRO A 82 -2.42 -26.16 -19.00
CA PRO A 82 -2.16 -27.46 -18.38
C PRO A 82 -1.23 -27.42 -17.16
N ASP A 83 -0.36 -26.42 -17.08
CA ASP A 83 0.53 -26.16 -15.95
C ASP A 83 -0.15 -25.45 -14.77
N GLY A 84 -1.45 -25.15 -14.87
CA GLY A 84 -2.24 -24.46 -13.87
C GLY A 84 -2.21 -22.92 -13.98
N THR A 85 -1.40 -22.35 -14.88
CA THR A 85 -1.33 -20.90 -15.11
C THR A 85 -2.64 -20.37 -15.67
N GLU A 86 -3.20 -19.36 -15.05
CA GLU A 86 -4.39 -18.64 -15.53
C GLU A 86 -4.00 -17.53 -16.50
N VAL A 87 -4.63 -17.51 -17.67
CA VAL A 87 -4.53 -16.44 -18.65
C VAL A 87 -5.87 -15.74 -18.70
N LYS A 88 -5.88 -14.46 -18.32
CA LYS A 88 -7.07 -13.60 -18.33
C LYS A 88 -6.99 -12.64 -19.51
N VAL A 89 -8.10 -12.48 -20.18
CA VAL A 89 -8.24 -11.54 -21.29
C VAL A 89 -9.41 -10.59 -21.00
N GLU A 90 -9.19 -9.32 -21.24
CA GLU A 90 -10.25 -8.31 -21.29
C GLU A 90 -10.30 -7.71 -22.69
N VAL A 91 -11.48 -7.70 -23.30
CA VAL A 91 -11.69 -7.11 -24.61
C VAL A 91 -12.65 -5.93 -24.48
N THR A 92 -12.23 -4.78 -24.98
CA THR A 92 -13.01 -3.56 -24.98
C THR A 92 -13.26 -3.11 -26.41
N THR A 93 -14.48 -2.74 -26.75
CA THR A 93 -14.79 -2.09 -28.03
C THR A 93 -14.03 -0.77 -28.16
N TYR A 94 -13.56 -0.40 -29.37
CA TYR A 94 -12.96 0.93 -29.62
C TYR A 94 -13.86 2.04 -29.09
N ARG A 95 -13.30 3.02 -28.42
CA ARG A 95 -14.02 4.14 -27.81
C ARG A 95 -13.56 5.48 -28.37
N SER A 96 -14.53 6.40 -28.46
CA SER A 96 -14.30 7.84 -28.61
C SER A 96 -15.08 8.54 -27.50
N ASP A 97 -14.58 8.44 -26.25
CA ASP A 97 -15.32 8.96 -25.09
C ASP A 97 -15.49 10.48 -25.21
N THR A 98 -16.71 10.96 -24.95
CA THR A 98 -17.00 12.38 -24.75
C THR A 98 -17.11 12.64 -23.27
N TYR A 99 -16.35 13.59 -22.76
CA TYR A 99 -16.35 13.95 -21.35
C TYR A 99 -17.19 15.21 -21.15
N ASP A 100 -18.16 15.14 -20.25
CA ASP A 100 -18.87 16.30 -19.75
C ASP A 100 -18.04 16.90 -18.60
N PRO A 101 -17.63 18.19 -18.67
CA PRO A 101 -16.83 18.84 -17.65
C PRO A 101 -17.42 18.74 -16.24
N ASP A 102 -18.73 18.64 -16.11
CA ASP A 102 -19.48 18.59 -14.86
C ASP A 102 -19.89 17.16 -14.45
N SER A 103 -19.60 16.16 -15.27
CA SER A 103 -19.96 14.76 -15.00
C SER A 103 -18.76 13.89 -14.68
N ARG A 104 -18.88 13.07 -13.61
CA ARG A 104 -17.87 12.06 -13.23
C ARG A 104 -17.90 10.80 -14.10
N LYS A 105 -18.82 10.71 -15.06
CA LYS A 105 -19.02 9.53 -15.90
C LYS A 105 -18.87 9.93 -17.33
N PRO A 106 -17.86 9.40 -18.05
CA PRO A 106 -17.81 9.58 -19.50
C PRO A 106 -19.05 8.97 -20.11
N GLU A 107 -19.67 9.68 -21.05
CA GLU A 107 -20.57 9.02 -21.98
C GLU A 107 -19.73 8.16 -22.91
N VAL A 108 -19.91 6.84 -22.80
CA VAL A 108 -19.20 5.89 -23.65
C VAL A 108 -19.74 5.99 -25.05
N ASN A 109 -19.02 6.70 -25.91
CA ASN A 109 -19.21 6.65 -27.34
C ASN A 109 -18.26 5.62 -27.94
N TYR A 110 -18.81 4.73 -28.77
CA TYR A 110 -17.99 3.75 -29.46
C TYR A 110 -17.24 4.42 -30.61
N GLY A 111 -15.92 4.24 -30.64
CA GLY A 111 -15.06 4.69 -31.73
C GLY A 111 -15.00 3.68 -32.86
N ASP A 112 -14.55 4.14 -34.01
CA ASP A 112 -14.48 3.31 -35.22
C ASP A 112 -13.02 2.95 -35.57
N THR A 113 -12.02 3.54 -34.89
CA THR A 113 -10.61 3.34 -35.22
C THR A 113 -9.74 3.01 -34.01
N LEU A 114 -8.73 2.17 -34.22
CA LEU A 114 -7.74 1.85 -33.21
C LEU A 114 -6.96 3.10 -32.75
N GLU A 115 -6.60 3.98 -33.67
CA GLU A 115 -5.86 5.21 -33.38
C GLU A 115 -6.67 6.15 -32.47
N GLY A 116 -8.00 6.23 -32.68
CA GLY A 116 -8.93 6.96 -31.81
C GLY A 116 -8.95 6.39 -30.38
N ASP A 117 -8.97 5.06 -30.24
CA ASP A 117 -8.89 4.40 -28.93
C ASP A 117 -7.54 4.66 -28.24
N LEU A 118 -6.43 4.64 -28.99
CA LEU A 118 -5.10 4.90 -28.44
C LEU A 118 -4.93 6.37 -28.00
N SER A 119 -5.53 7.33 -28.71
CA SER A 119 -5.42 8.76 -28.41
C SER A 119 -5.97 9.16 -27.05
N ARG A 120 -7.00 8.46 -26.56
CA ARG A 120 -7.66 8.72 -25.28
C ARG A 120 -6.99 8.03 -24.09
N ARG A 121 -5.90 7.29 -24.28
CA ARG A 121 -5.19 6.63 -23.20
C ARG A 121 -4.38 7.63 -22.37
N ASP A 122 -3.91 7.18 -21.20
CA ASP A 122 -3.22 8.02 -20.24
C ASP A 122 -1.86 8.54 -20.74
N PHE A 123 -0.98 7.62 -21.18
CA PHE A 123 0.38 7.96 -21.62
C PHE A 123 0.75 7.23 -22.92
N THR A 124 1.66 7.84 -23.69
CA THR A 124 2.14 7.28 -24.97
C THR A 124 2.69 5.87 -24.81
N VAL A 125 3.36 5.58 -23.70
CA VAL A 125 3.91 4.25 -23.38
C VAL A 125 2.81 3.18 -23.17
N ASN A 126 1.58 3.57 -22.98
CA ASN A 126 0.40 2.71 -22.90
C ASN A 126 -0.54 2.90 -24.10
N ALA A 127 -0.20 3.79 -25.03
CA ALA A 127 -0.96 4.09 -26.24
C ALA A 127 -0.33 3.43 -27.48
N MET A 128 0.19 2.23 -27.30
CA MET A 128 0.73 1.36 -28.33
C MET A 128 -0.15 0.12 -28.45
N ALA A 129 -0.21 -0.46 -29.64
CA ALA A 129 -0.98 -1.65 -29.92
C ALA A 129 -0.19 -2.67 -30.72
N LEU A 130 -0.59 -3.93 -30.62
CA LEU A 130 -0.13 -5.01 -31.47
C LEU A 130 -1.37 -5.72 -32.04
N ARG A 131 -1.66 -5.50 -33.34
CA ARG A 131 -2.75 -6.20 -34.02
C ARG A 131 -2.48 -7.69 -34.10
N VAL A 132 -3.44 -8.48 -33.72
CA VAL A 132 -3.37 -9.94 -33.78
C VAL A 132 -4.42 -10.47 -34.76
N PRO A 133 -4.10 -11.56 -35.52
CA PRO A 133 -2.95 -12.47 -35.36
C PRO A 133 -1.68 -12.02 -36.09
N ASP A 134 -1.68 -10.98 -36.92
CA ASP A 134 -0.62 -10.64 -37.86
C ASP A 134 0.61 -9.97 -37.20
N LEU A 135 0.53 -9.64 -35.92
CA LEU A 135 1.58 -9.00 -35.13
C LEU A 135 2.03 -7.63 -35.69
N GLN A 136 1.10 -6.89 -36.28
CA GLN A 136 1.36 -5.55 -36.76
C GLN A 136 1.44 -4.57 -35.58
N PHE A 137 2.62 -4.01 -35.33
CA PHE A 137 2.84 -2.99 -34.31
C PHE A 137 2.31 -1.63 -34.76
N VAL A 138 1.54 -0.96 -33.87
CA VAL A 138 0.90 0.34 -34.10
C VAL A 138 1.30 1.29 -32.99
N ASP A 139 1.98 2.38 -33.33
CA ASP A 139 2.48 3.39 -32.39
C ASP A 139 2.31 4.81 -32.96
N PRO A 140 1.07 5.34 -32.98
CA PRO A 140 0.82 6.63 -33.61
C PRO A 140 1.32 7.83 -32.80
N PHE A 141 1.66 7.64 -31.53
CA PHE A 141 2.05 8.72 -30.60
C PHE A 141 3.51 8.64 -30.14
N GLY A 142 4.31 7.75 -30.71
CA GLY A 142 5.74 7.62 -30.37
C GLY A 142 6.01 6.99 -29.00
N GLY A 143 5.11 6.12 -28.53
CA GLY A 143 5.22 5.45 -27.24
C GLY A 143 6.49 4.61 -27.09
N ALA A 144 6.94 3.93 -28.15
CA ALA A 144 8.19 3.16 -28.13
C ALA A 144 9.43 4.06 -27.91
N SER A 145 9.42 5.27 -28.50
CA SER A 145 10.49 6.25 -28.26
C SER A 145 10.47 6.78 -26.84
N ASP A 146 9.30 7.15 -26.32
CA ASP A 146 9.14 7.60 -24.93
C ASP A 146 9.49 6.48 -23.93
N LEU A 147 9.13 5.22 -24.23
CA LEU A 147 9.49 4.05 -23.45
C LEU A 147 11.02 3.89 -23.36
N SER A 148 11.72 4.00 -24.49
CA SER A 148 13.18 3.88 -24.52
C SER A 148 13.89 5.00 -23.77
N LYS A 149 13.28 6.19 -23.70
CA LYS A 149 13.80 7.36 -22.98
C LYS A 149 13.36 7.44 -21.53
N GLY A 150 12.46 6.55 -21.08
CA GLY A 150 11.87 6.59 -19.75
C GLY A 150 11.04 7.85 -19.49
N VAL A 151 10.17 8.24 -20.44
CA VAL A 151 9.35 9.46 -20.36
C VAL A 151 7.87 9.11 -20.33
N LEU A 152 7.14 9.76 -19.43
CA LEU A 152 5.68 9.73 -19.35
C LEU A 152 5.13 10.99 -20.03
N ARG A 153 4.58 10.81 -21.21
CA ARG A 153 3.94 11.85 -22.03
C ARG A 153 2.52 11.43 -22.36
N THR A 154 1.59 12.36 -22.41
CA THR A 154 0.21 12.11 -22.86
C THR A 154 0.13 12.01 -24.37
N PRO A 155 -0.73 11.15 -24.97
CA PRO A 155 -0.91 11.06 -26.43
C PRO A 155 -1.39 12.37 -27.06
N VAL A 156 -2.24 13.11 -26.33
CA VAL A 156 -2.79 14.40 -26.70
C VAL A 156 -2.32 15.49 -25.73
N ASP A 157 -2.81 16.71 -25.90
CA ASP A 157 -2.50 17.81 -24.96
C ASP A 157 -2.72 17.36 -23.51
N PRO A 158 -1.73 17.55 -22.61
CA PRO A 158 -1.84 17.07 -21.22
C PRO A 158 -2.96 17.74 -20.44
N ARG A 159 -3.30 19.00 -20.72
CA ARG A 159 -4.41 19.69 -20.06
C ARG A 159 -5.74 19.05 -20.42
N GLN A 160 -5.94 18.72 -21.70
CA GLN A 160 -7.12 17.99 -22.15
C GLN A 160 -7.16 16.60 -21.52
N SER A 161 -6.05 15.87 -21.53
CA SER A 161 -5.96 14.52 -20.98
C SER A 161 -6.32 14.47 -19.49
N PHE A 162 -5.86 15.44 -18.70
CA PHE A 162 -6.14 15.50 -17.26
C PHE A 162 -7.50 16.11 -16.92
N ASP A 163 -8.07 16.90 -17.81
CA ASP A 163 -9.47 17.33 -17.70
C ASP A 163 -10.43 16.17 -17.94
N ASP A 164 -10.15 15.35 -18.95
CA ASP A 164 -10.92 14.14 -19.27
C ASP A 164 -10.93 13.11 -18.12
N ASP A 165 -9.78 12.80 -17.52
CA ASP A 165 -9.69 11.96 -16.32
C ASP A 165 -8.57 12.45 -15.38
N PRO A 166 -8.90 13.23 -14.35
CA PRO A 166 -7.92 13.75 -13.40
C PRO A 166 -7.12 12.67 -12.65
N LEU A 167 -7.62 11.42 -12.58
CA LEU A 167 -6.85 10.33 -11.99
C LEU A 167 -5.56 10.05 -12.74
N ARG A 168 -5.46 10.43 -14.02
CA ARG A 168 -4.23 10.28 -14.79
C ARG A 168 -3.05 11.02 -14.18
N MET A 169 -3.28 12.11 -13.44
CA MET A 169 -2.25 12.79 -12.66
C MET A 169 -1.68 11.89 -11.56
N MET A 170 -2.53 11.16 -10.83
CA MET A 170 -2.08 10.16 -9.85
C MET A 170 -1.39 8.96 -10.51
N ARG A 171 -1.88 8.56 -11.69
CA ARG A 171 -1.23 7.50 -12.48
C ARG A 171 0.17 7.89 -12.93
N ALA A 172 0.42 9.18 -13.27
CA ALA A 172 1.74 9.67 -13.62
C ALA A 172 2.74 9.44 -12.48
N VAL A 173 2.42 9.87 -11.26
CA VAL A 173 3.31 9.69 -10.10
C VAL A 173 3.48 8.21 -9.72
N ARG A 174 2.43 7.41 -9.88
CA ARG A 174 2.54 5.96 -9.71
C ARG A 174 3.50 5.33 -10.72
N PHE A 175 3.45 5.71 -11.99
CA PHE A 175 4.36 5.19 -13.01
C PHE A 175 5.82 5.65 -12.81
N VAL A 176 6.05 6.83 -12.21
CA VAL A 176 7.38 7.19 -11.72
C VAL A 176 7.90 6.13 -10.75
N ALA A 177 7.07 5.69 -9.79
CA ALA A 177 7.44 4.65 -8.83
C ALA A 177 7.62 3.26 -9.46
N GLN A 178 6.72 2.87 -10.37
CA GLN A 178 6.70 1.52 -10.93
C GLN A 178 7.70 1.30 -12.06
N LEU A 179 7.88 2.30 -12.91
CA LEU A 179 8.72 2.20 -14.12
C LEU A 179 10.08 2.90 -13.97
N GLY A 180 10.20 3.84 -13.01
CA GLY A 180 11.36 4.69 -12.85
C GLY A 180 11.46 5.75 -13.97
N PHE A 181 10.34 6.13 -14.55
CA PHE A 181 10.26 7.12 -15.61
C PHE A 181 10.11 8.53 -15.06
N ARG A 182 10.45 9.52 -15.85
CA ARG A 182 10.21 10.93 -15.55
C ARG A 182 8.95 11.43 -16.27
N ILE A 183 8.24 12.33 -15.66
CA ILE A 183 7.10 13.00 -16.30
C ILE A 183 7.63 14.04 -17.30
N ALA A 184 7.05 14.10 -18.50
CA ALA A 184 7.40 15.11 -19.51
C ALA A 184 7.13 16.53 -18.94
N PRO A 185 7.96 17.55 -19.25
CA PRO A 185 7.86 18.88 -18.65
C PRO A 185 6.47 19.53 -18.81
N ASP A 186 5.86 19.41 -19.97
CA ASP A 186 4.51 19.91 -20.30
C ASP A 186 3.43 19.20 -19.46
N ALA A 187 3.55 17.89 -19.29
CA ALA A 187 2.65 17.11 -18.44
C ALA A 187 2.85 17.46 -16.96
N ALA A 188 4.09 17.66 -16.49
CA ALA A 188 4.37 18.06 -15.10
C ALA A 188 3.78 19.44 -14.79
N GLU A 189 3.92 20.41 -15.70
CA GLU A 189 3.32 21.75 -15.59
C GLU A 189 1.77 21.65 -15.53
N ALA A 190 1.19 20.83 -16.41
CA ALA A 190 -0.26 20.61 -16.44
C ALA A 190 -0.75 19.98 -15.12
N ILE A 191 -0.06 18.98 -14.57
CA ILE A 191 -0.40 18.37 -13.27
C ILE A 191 -0.41 19.45 -12.18
N THR A 192 0.67 20.23 -12.07
CA THR A 192 0.78 21.26 -11.04
C THR A 192 -0.33 22.30 -11.14
N SER A 193 -0.67 22.74 -12.36
CA SER A 193 -1.69 23.77 -12.57
C SER A 193 -3.13 23.25 -12.43
N MET A 194 -3.36 21.95 -12.62
CA MET A 194 -4.68 21.32 -12.59
C MET A 194 -4.91 20.41 -11.38
N ARG A 195 -3.97 20.37 -10.43
CA ARG A 195 -4.01 19.46 -9.28
C ARG A 195 -5.33 19.44 -8.52
N ASP A 196 -6.00 20.58 -8.41
CA ASP A 196 -7.28 20.71 -7.71
C ASP A 196 -8.42 19.89 -8.38
N ARG A 197 -8.27 19.54 -9.67
CA ARG A 197 -9.19 18.65 -10.34
C ARG A 197 -9.26 17.24 -9.74
N ILE A 198 -8.25 16.84 -8.95
CA ILE A 198 -8.25 15.54 -8.27
C ILE A 198 -9.41 15.39 -7.27
N ASP A 199 -9.98 16.47 -6.78
CA ASP A 199 -11.07 16.47 -5.82
C ASP A 199 -12.36 15.83 -6.36
N ILE A 200 -12.54 15.80 -7.69
CA ILE A 200 -13.70 15.11 -8.30
C ILE A 200 -13.52 13.59 -8.38
N VAL A 201 -12.31 13.08 -8.19
CA VAL A 201 -12.02 11.65 -8.21
C VAL A 201 -12.43 11.00 -6.89
N SER A 202 -13.03 9.82 -6.95
CA SER A 202 -13.42 9.10 -5.74
C SER A 202 -12.21 8.71 -4.90
N ALA A 203 -12.40 8.73 -3.58
CA ALA A 203 -11.35 8.38 -2.62
C ALA A 203 -10.80 6.95 -2.84
N GLU A 204 -11.65 6.03 -3.27
CA GLU A 204 -11.28 4.64 -3.57
C GLU A 204 -10.30 4.57 -4.75
N ARG A 205 -10.55 5.33 -5.83
CA ARG A 205 -9.63 5.37 -6.98
C ARG A 205 -8.28 6.00 -6.60
N VAL A 206 -8.29 7.06 -5.81
CA VAL A 206 -7.06 7.68 -5.27
C VAL A 206 -6.30 6.71 -4.39
N ARG A 207 -7.00 6.01 -3.46
CA ARG A 207 -6.43 4.96 -2.60
C ARG A 207 -5.74 3.88 -3.44
N ASP A 208 -6.38 3.41 -4.49
CA ASP A 208 -5.87 2.32 -5.32
C ASP A 208 -4.57 2.73 -6.04
N GLU A 209 -4.47 3.98 -6.50
CA GLU A 209 -3.22 4.49 -7.08
C GLU A 209 -2.12 4.68 -6.02
N LEU A 210 -2.45 5.19 -4.82
CA LEU A 210 -1.50 5.27 -3.70
C LEU A 210 -1.02 3.88 -3.26
N THR A 211 -1.91 2.90 -3.20
CA THR A 211 -1.56 1.52 -2.87
C THR A 211 -0.57 0.94 -3.88
N LYS A 212 -0.86 1.08 -5.17
CA LYS A 212 0.03 0.61 -6.24
C LYS A 212 1.39 1.33 -6.24
N LEU A 213 1.39 2.63 -5.90
CA LEU A 213 2.61 3.41 -5.74
C LEU A 213 3.46 2.85 -4.58
N LEU A 214 2.86 2.67 -3.40
CA LEU A 214 3.56 2.19 -2.22
C LEU A 214 4.07 0.75 -2.36
N LEU A 215 3.32 -0.11 -3.07
CA LEU A 215 3.72 -1.50 -3.33
C LEU A 215 4.71 -1.67 -4.48
N SER A 216 5.09 -0.57 -5.16
CA SER A 216 6.08 -0.61 -6.25
C SER A 216 7.51 -0.80 -5.74
N ASP A 217 8.44 -0.97 -6.71
CA ASP A 217 9.86 -1.14 -6.41
C ASP A 217 10.55 0.16 -5.95
N ARG A 218 9.98 1.33 -6.30
CA ARG A 218 10.57 2.66 -6.04
C ARG A 218 9.56 3.63 -5.43
N PRO A 219 8.91 3.29 -4.30
CA PRO A 219 7.84 4.13 -3.74
C PRO A 219 8.33 5.51 -3.32
N ARG A 220 9.61 5.65 -2.92
CA ARG A 220 10.23 6.94 -2.62
C ARG A 220 10.11 7.91 -3.80
N ALA A 221 10.54 7.49 -4.99
CA ALA A 221 10.47 8.35 -6.18
C ALA A 221 9.04 8.81 -6.51
N GLY A 222 8.05 7.91 -6.31
CA GLY A 222 6.64 8.25 -6.47
C GLY A 222 6.13 9.24 -5.43
N LEU A 223 6.54 9.10 -4.16
CA LEU A 223 6.16 10.04 -3.10
C LEU A 223 6.82 11.41 -3.29
N GLU A 224 8.08 11.46 -3.72
CA GLU A 224 8.76 12.70 -4.09
C GLU A 224 8.02 13.40 -5.24
N ALA A 225 7.68 12.68 -6.31
CA ALA A 225 6.90 13.22 -7.43
C ALA A 225 5.48 13.67 -7.01
N LEU A 226 4.85 12.96 -6.06
CA LEU A 226 3.55 13.33 -5.49
C LEU A 226 3.64 14.68 -4.75
N VAL A 227 4.72 14.91 -4.01
CA VAL A 227 4.98 16.17 -3.30
C VAL A 227 5.36 17.30 -4.27
N GLU A 228 6.29 17.04 -5.20
CA GLU A 228 6.76 18.03 -6.19
C GLU A 228 5.63 18.54 -7.09
N SER A 229 4.68 17.68 -7.46
CA SER A 229 3.52 18.06 -8.28
C SER A 229 2.45 18.86 -7.51
N GLY A 230 2.53 18.91 -6.18
CA GLY A 230 1.50 19.48 -5.32
C GLY A 230 0.25 18.62 -5.13
N LEU A 231 0.16 17.45 -5.74
CA LEU A 231 -0.95 16.51 -5.52
C LEU A 231 -1.01 16.03 -4.08
N ALA A 232 0.15 15.89 -3.42
CA ALA A 232 0.22 15.50 -2.02
C ALA A 232 -0.53 16.46 -1.10
N ASP A 233 -0.56 17.77 -1.39
CA ASP A 233 -1.27 18.76 -0.58
C ASP A 233 -2.76 18.46 -0.45
N ILE A 234 -3.32 17.75 -1.44
CA ILE A 234 -4.74 17.40 -1.50
C ILE A 234 -4.97 15.98 -0.98
N VAL A 235 -4.26 15.00 -1.55
CA VAL A 235 -4.55 13.58 -1.27
C VAL A 235 -3.87 13.05 -0.02
N PHE A 236 -2.69 13.60 0.35
CA PHE A 236 -1.85 13.10 1.45
C PHE A 236 -1.08 14.23 2.16
N PRO A 237 -1.76 15.33 2.59
CA PRO A 237 -1.12 16.58 3.01
C PRO A 237 -0.20 16.47 4.22
N GLU A 238 -0.29 15.36 4.97
CA GLU A 238 0.63 15.13 6.08
C GLU A 238 2.07 14.88 5.61
N ILE A 239 2.27 14.44 4.36
CA ILE A 239 3.61 14.13 3.83
C ILE A 239 4.40 15.39 3.47
N PRO A 240 3.90 16.35 2.64
CA PRO A 240 4.61 17.60 2.40
C PRO A 240 4.80 18.43 3.69
N ALA A 241 3.90 18.31 4.67
CA ALA A 241 4.06 18.95 5.97
C ALA A 241 5.30 18.49 6.76
N LEU A 242 5.92 17.35 6.40
CA LEU A 242 7.18 16.87 6.98
C LEU A 242 8.41 17.63 6.47
N GLN A 243 8.31 18.40 5.39
CA GLN A 243 9.34 19.33 4.92
C GLN A 243 9.46 20.52 5.88
N LEU A 244 9.90 20.24 7.10
CA LEU A 244 10.11 21.25 8.13
C LEU A 244 11.35 22.07 7.78
N GLN A 245 11.21 23.39 7.75
CA GLN A 245 12.35 24.28 7.57
C GLN A 245 13.44 23.93 8.59
N ILE A 246 14.67 23.85 8.12
CA ILE A 246 15.86 23.63 8.95
C ILE A 246 15.86 24.69 10.05
N ASP A 247 16.07 24.30 11.31
CA ASP A 247 16.27 25.26 12.38
C ASP A 247 17.57 26.04 12.15
N GLU A 248 17.69 27.21 12.75
CA GLU A 248 18.84 28.13 12.59
C GLU A 248 20.21 27.50 12.90
N HIS A 249 20.24 26.27 13.42
CA HIS A 249 21.45 25.54 13.82
C HIS A 249 21.79 24.33 12.95
N HIS A 250 21.10 24.09 11.84
CA HIS A 250 21.33 22.95 10.91
C HIS A 250 21.42 21.57 11.60
N ARG A 251 20.84 21.41 12.79
CA ARG A 251 20.98 20.20 13.62
C ARG A 251 19.87 19.18 13.43
N HIS A 252 18.75 19.58 12.84
CA HIS A 252 17.64 18.66 12.58
C HIS A 252 17.65 18.24 11.11
N LYS A 253 17.65 16.93 10.89
CA LYS A 253 17.39 16.36 9.57
C LYS A 253 15.99 16.78 9.14
N ASP A 254 15.83 17.10 7.86
CA ASP A 254 14.50 17.21 7.26
C ASP A 254 13.74 15.92 7.58
N VAL A 255 12.56 16.07 8.24
CA VAL A 255 11.75 14.93 8.67
C VAL A 255 11.22 14.17 7.44
N PHE A 256 11.00 14.87 6.33
CA PHE A 256 10.62 14.23 5.07
C PHE A 256 11.72 13.30 4.56
N GLU A 257 12.97 13.77 4.47
CA GLU A 257 14.11 12.95 4.05
C GLU A 257 14.33 11.76 4.99
N HIS A 258 14.22 11.98 6.31
CA HIS A 258 14.25 10.91 7.29
C HIS A 258 13.16 9.85 7.01
N THR A 259 11.93 10.28 6.77
CA THR A 259 10.80 9.39 6.47
C THR A 259 11.04 8.56 5.21
N MET A 260 11.63 9.15 4.17
CA MET A 260 11.98 8.42 2.94
C MET A 260 13.05 7.36 3.20
N ILE A 261 14.07 7.67 4.01
CA ILE A 261 15.10 6.71 4.42
C ILE A 261 14.49 5.57 5.25
N VAL A 262 13.57 5.89 6.17
CA VAL A 262 12.86 4.87 6.96
C VAL A 262 12.04 3.95 6.07
N LEU A 263 11.35 4.49 5.07
CA LEU A 263 10.62 3.68 4.09
C LEU A 263 11.54 2.71 3.33
N GLU A 264 12.66 3.19 2.79
CA GLU A 264 13.62 2.34 2.07
C GLU A 264 14.20 1.24 2.96
N ARG A 265 14.50 1.55 4.22
CA ARG A 265 14.98 0.56 5.19
C ARG A 265 13.90 -0.44 5.58
N ALA A 266 12.66 0.01 5.76
CA ALA A 266 11.54 -0.88 6.05
C ALA A 266 11.32 -1.89 4.92
N ILE A 267 11.39 -1.44 3.66
CA ILE A 267 11.34 -2.31 2.47
C ILE A 267 12.47 -3.34 2.49
N ALA A 268 13.69 -2.92 2.81
CA ALA A 268 14.85 -3.84 2.89
C ALA A 268 14.72 -4.88 4.00
N LEU A 269 13.83 -4.66 4.98
CA LEU A 269 13.53 -5.57 6.08
C LEU A 269 12.29 -6.46 5.81
N GLU A 270 11.59 -6.26 4.70
CA GLU A 270 10.55 -7.20 4.26
C GLU A 270 11.17 -8.58 3.98
N THR A 271 10.38 -9.62 4.11
CA THR A 271 10.84 -11.01 4.00
C THR A 271 10.40 -11.66 2.70
N GLY A 272 10.90 -12.86 2.43
CA GLY A 272 10.40 -13.70 1.36
C GLY A 272 8.96 -14.19 1.64
N PRO A 273 8.34 -14.92 0.70
CA PRO A 273 6.92 -15.30 0.76
C PRO A 273 6.51 -16.04 2.03
N ASP A 274 7.40 -16.86 2.59
CA ASP A 274 7.13 -17.68 3.77
C ASP A 274 7.59 -17.01 5.08
N GLY A 275 8.07 -15.77 5.00
CA GLY A 275 8.57 -15.05 6.16
C GLY A 275 7.46 -14.28 6.89
N PRO A 276 7.79 -13.71 8.08
CA PRO A 276 6.79 -13.08 8.95
C PRO A 276 6.23 -11.75 8.43
N VAL A 277 6.92 -11.09 7.48
CA VAL A 277 6.45 -9.85 6.82
C VAL A 277 6.75 -9.94 5.32
N PRO A 278 5.94 -10.72 4.56
CA PRO A 278 6.20 -10.96 3.14
C PRO A 278 6.14 -9.67 2.30
N ALA A 279 7.13 -9.50 1.43
CA ALA A 279 7.19 -8.39 0.49
C ALA A 279 6.23 -8.58 -0.69
N PRO A 280 5.57 -7.49 -1.15
CA PRO A 280 5.55 -6.14 -0.58
C PRO A 280 4.48 -5.99 0.52
N ASP A 281 4.83 -5.43 1.68
CA ASP A 281 3.92 -5.27 2.82
C ASP A 281 3.37 -3.84 2.93
N LEU A 282 2.12 -3.64 2.55
CA LEU A 282 1.47 -2.32 2.56
C LEU A 282 1.38 -1.72 3.98
N THR A 283 1.11 -2.55 4.98
CA THR A 283 0.95 -2.10 6.37
C THR A 283 2.25 -1.51 6.91
N LEU A 284 3.38 -2.22 6.70
CA LEU A 284 4.70 -1.74 7.11
C LEU A 284 5.11 -0.48 6.35
N ARG A 285 4.92 -0.45 5.01
CA ARG A 285 5.27 0.70 4.17
C ARG A 285 4.45 1.95 4.52
N LEU A 286 3.14 1.81 4.76
CA LEU A 286 2.30 2.90 5.25
C LEU A 286 2.73 3.38 6.63
N ALA A 287 3.04 2.47 7.56
CA ALA A 287 3.53 2.83 8.88
C ALA A 287 4.86 3.60 8.80
N ALA A 288 5.79 3.16 7.95
CA ALA A 288 7.06 3.85 7.72
C ALA A 288 6.87 5.27 7.17
N VAL A 289 5.96 5.47 6.23
CA VAL A 289 5.66 6.80 5.67
C VAL A 289 4.96 7.71 6.70
N ARG A 290 4.27 7.12 7.68
CA ARG A 290 3.39 7.87 8.58
C ARG A 290 3.89 7.97 10.03
N HIS A 291 4.98 7.29 10.41
CA HIS A 291 5.41 7.22 11.82
C HIS A 291 5.62 8.61 12.44
N ASP A 292 6.14 9.55 11.68
CA ASP A 292 6.53 10.90 12.12
C ASP A 292 5.55 12.02 11.75
N ILE A 293 4.39 11.74 11.16
CA ILE A 293 3.44 12.77 10.69
C ILE A 293 2.85 13.63 11.81
N GLY A 294 3.02 13.23 13.06
CA GLY A 294 2.63 14.01 14.22
C GLY A 294 3.61 15.15 14.55
N LYS A 295 4.86 15.08 14.10
CA LYS A 295 5.92 16.03 14.44
C LYS A 295 5.58 17.49 14.12
N PRO A 296 5.04 17.85 12.93
CA PRO A 296 4.69 19.24 12.64
C PRO A 296 3.71 19.84 13.64
N LYS A 297 2.75 19.05 14.15
CA LYS A 297 1.73 19.50 15.10
C LYS A 297 2.20 19.53 16.54
N THR A 298 3.22 18.77 16.89
CA THR A 298 3.72 18.67 18.26
C THR A 298 5.03 19.42 18.46
N ARG A 299 5.53 20.07 17.41
CA ARG A 299 6.76 20.86 17.44
C ARG A 299 6.69 21.97 18.49
N ARG A 300 7.68 21.99 19.40
CA ARG A 300 7.85 23.05 20.39
C ARG A 300 9.30 23.51 20.41
N PHE A 301 9.50 24.82 20.52
CA PHE A 301 10.80 25.43 20.73
C PHE A 301 11.02 25.58 22.24
N GLU A 302 12.06 24.93 22.75
CA GLU A 302 12.42 24.97 24.16
C GLU A 302 13.58 25.92 24.43
N SER A 303 13.83 26.21 25.69
CA SER A 303 14.95 27.05 26.12
C SER A 303 16.28 26.47 25.62
N GLY A 304 17.17 27.33 25.09
CA GLY A 304 18.47 26.91 24.56
C GLY A 304 18.43 26.40 23.11
N GLY A 305 17.35 26.70 22.35
CA GLY A 305 17.24 26.39 20.93
C GLY A 305 16.98 24.90 20.62
N LYS A 306 16.57 24.12 21.62
CA LYS A 306 16.14 22.73 21.41
C LYS A 306 14.72 22.69 20.82
N VAL A 307 14.49 21.76 19.91
CA VAL A 307 13.16 21.46 19.40
C VAL A 307 12.71 20.09 19.94
N SER A 308 11.51 20.03 20.48
CA SER A 308 10.88 18.79 20.95
C SER A 308 9.60 18.47 20.17
N PHE A 309 9.23 17.19 20.18
CA PHE A 309 8.07 16.64 19.47
C PHE A 309 7.29 15.68 20.38
N HIS A 310 7.06 16.07 21.62
CA HIS A 310 6.40 15.20 22.60
C HIS A 310 5.03 14.72 22.10
N HIS A 311 4.78 13.42 22.28
CA HIS A 311 3.53 12.73 21.90
C HIS A 311 3.20 12.77 20.40
N HIS A 312 4.22 12.92 19.52
CA HIS A 312 3.97 12.87 18.06
C HIS A 312 3.49 11.49 17.59
N ASP A 313 3.81 10.43 18.29
CA ASP A 313 3.33 9.08 18.13
C ASP A 313 1.78 9.00 18.27
N ALA A 314 1.24 9.42 19.39
CA ALA A 314 -0.20 9.41 19.65
C ALA A 314 -0.97 10.39 18.75
N VAL A 315 -0.41 11.57 18.47
CA VAL A 315 -0.99 12.54 17.54
C VAL A 315 -0.95 12.01 16.11
N GLY A 316 0.20 11.45 15.69
CA GLY A 316 0.40 10.80 14.40
C GLY A 316 -0.57 9.64 14.17
N ALA A 317 -0.79 8.80 15.18
CA ALA A 317 -1.76 7.70 15.12
C ALA A 317 -3.19 8.19 14.84
N LYS A 318 -3.64 9.24 15.54
CA LYS A 318 -4.95 9.86 15.29
C LYS A 318 -5.07 10.45 13.88
N MET A 319 -4.02 11.12 13.41
CA MET A 319 -3.96 11.68 12.05
C MET A 319 -3.98 10.57 11.00
N THR A 320 -3.25 9.48 11.22
CA THR A 320 -3.21 8.28 10.36
C THR A 320 -4.60 7.69 10.22
N ARG A 321 -5.26 7.40 11.34
CA ARG A 321 -6.62 6.84 11.35
C ARG A 321 -7.61 7.72 10.59
N LYS A 322 -7.57 9.03 10.81
CA LYS A 322 -8.43 9.99 10.12
C LYS A 322 -8.20 9.98 8.61
N ARG A 323 -6.93 10.03 8.16
CA ARG A 323 -6.58 10.09 6.73
C ARG A 323 -6.92 8.80 6.00
N LEU A 324 -6.53 7.65 6.55
CA LEU A 324 -6.76 6.37 5.90
C LEU A 324 -8.26 6.03 5.83
N LYS A 325 -9.06 6.40 6.84
CA LYS A 325 -10.53 6.30 6.76
C LYS A 325 -11.12 7.21 5.67
N ALA A 326 -10.63 8.44 5.54
CA ALA A 326 -11.07 9.35 4.47
C ALA A 326 -10.74 8.81 3.07
N LEU A 327 -9.61 8.12 2.92
CA LEU A 327 -9.21 7.45 1.70
C LEU A 327 -9.87 6.07 1.50
N ARG A 328 -10.79 5.67 2.38
CA ARG A 328 -11.54 4.42 2.29
C ARG A 328 -10.67 3.15 2.30
N PHE A 329 -9.56 3.16 3.04
CA PHE A 329 -8.83 1.94 3.31
C PHE A 329 -9.64 0.99 4.19
N ASP A 330 -9.31 -0.29 4.11
CA ASP A 330 -9.90 -1.33 4.94
C ASP A 330 -9.71 -1.05 6.44
N HIS A 331 -10.71 -1.40 7.26
CA HIS A 331 -10.70 -1.10 8.69
C HIS A 331 -9.52 -1.73 9.42
N HIS A 332 -9.17 -2.99 9.12
CA HIS A 332 -8.08 -3.68 9.80
C HIS A 332 -6.74 -3.02 9.47
N LEU A 333 -6.52 -2.69 8.20
CA LEU A 333 -5.32 -1.96 7.78
C LEU A 333 -5.22 -0.58 8.46
N VAL A 334 -6.34 0.15 8.56
CA VAL A 334 -6.38 1.46 9.24
C VAL A 334 -5.96 1.34 10.70
N GLU A 335 -6.49 0.36 11.42
CA GLU A 335 -6.16 0.16 12.84
C GLU A 335 -4.71 -0.33 13.00
N ASP A 336 -4.26 -1.29 12.19
CA ASP A 336 -2.90 -1.82 12.23
C ASP A 336 -1.83 -0.74 11.98
N VAL A 337 -1.99 0.05 10.92
CA VAL A 337 -1.06 1.15 10.62
C VAL A 337 -1.07 2.20 11.73
N SER A 338 -2.26 2.55 12.24
CA SER A 338 -2.39 3.54 13.31
C SER A 338 -1.73 3.09 14.61
N GLU A 339 -1.84 1.79 14.93
CA GLU A 339 -1.21 1.23 16.12
C GLU A 339 0.32 1.13 15.96
N LEU A 340 0.83 0.76 14.79
CA LEU A 340 2.26 0.81 14.53
C LEU A 340 2.83 2.23 14.70
N VAL A 341 2.13 3.25 14.21
CA VAL A 341 2.50 4.65 14.41
C VAL A 341 2.47 5.03 15.90
N ASN A 342 1.46 4.56 16.66
CA ASN A 342 1.35 4.81 18.10
C ASN A 342 2.50 4.18 18.89
N MET A 343 2.98 3.01 18.46
CA MET A 343 3.94 2.21 19.21
C MET A 343 5.40 2.39 18.77
N HIS A 344 5.68 3.11 17.67
CA HIS A 344 7.02 3.12 17.06
C HIS A 344 8.15 3.59 18.00
N LEU A 345 7.84 4.42 18.99
CA LEU A 345 8.82 4.90 19.99
C LEU A 345 8.99 3.98 21.20
N ARG A 346 8.13 2.98 21.34
CA ARG A 346 8.04 2.22 22.60
C ARG A 346 9.33 1.48 22.97
N PHE A 347 10.08 1.04 21.96
CA PHE A 347 11.35 0.32 22.19
C PHE A 347 12.49 1.24 22.66
N HIS A 348 12.44 2.54 22.42
CA HIS A 348 13.60 3.43 22.70
C HIS A 348 14.09 3.36 24.15
N GLY A 349 13.21 3.14 25.11
CA GLY A 349 13.57 2.96 26.53
C GLY A 349 14.40 1.71 26.82
N TYR A 350 14.37 0.69 25.99
CA TYR A 350 15.15 -0.55 26.17
C TYR A 350 16.66 -0.33 25.97
N VAL A 351 17.03 0.60 25.10
CA VAL A 351 18.44 0.89 24.77
C VAL A 351 19.17 1.51 25.96
N ASP A 352 18.47 2.31 26.76
CA ASP A 352 19.04 3.01 27.92
C ASP A 352 19.10 2.07 29.13
N GLU A 353 18.09 1.22 29.31
CA GLU A 353 18.04 0.26 30.43
C GLU A 353 17.33 -1.03 29.99
N PRO A 354 17.97 -2.21 30.09
CA PRO A 354 17.36 -3.49 29.73
C PRO A 354 16.06 -3.73 30.50
N TRP A 355 15.00 -4.08 29.78
CA TRP A 355 13.71 -4.35 30.40
C TRP A 355 13.68 -5.62 31.23
N THR A 356 12.84 -5.65 32.26
CA THR A 356 12.47 -6.87 32.95
C THR A 356 11.67 -7.82 32.03
N ASP A 357 11.57 -9.11 32.39
CA ASP A 357 10.73 -10.06 31.65
C ASP A 357 9.27 -9.61 31.58
N SER A 358 8.77 -8.99 32.65
CA SER A 358 7.47 -8.35 32.69
C SER A 358 7.28 -7.29 31.60
N ALA A 359 8.24 -6.39 31.44
CA ALA A 359 8.18 -5.36 30.42
C ALA A 359 8.23 -5.94 28.99
N VAL A 360 9.04 -7.00 28.79
CA VAL A 360 9.09 -7.73 27.52
C VAL A 360 7.76 -8.40 27.20
N ARG A 361 7.14 -9.07 28.19
CA ARG A 361 5.80 -9.68 28.02
C ARG A 361 4.76 -8.64 27.64
N ARG A 362 4.76 -7.47 28.31
CA ARG A 362 3.85 -6.36 27.97
C ARG A 362 4.06 -5.85 26.56
N TYR A 363 5.31 -5.65 26.15
CA TYR A 363 5.63 -5.20 24.78
C TYR A 363 5.10 -6.16 23.73
N VAL A 364 5.36 -7.47 23.88
CA VAL A 364 4.90 -8.49 22.93
C VAL A 364 3.38 -8.59 22.91
N LYS A 365 2.75 -8.57 24.10
CA LYS A 365 1.28 -8.62 24.20
C LYS A 365 0.61 -7.43 23.55
N ASP A 366 1.11 -6.22 23.82
CA ASP A 366 0.53 -4.99 23.28
C ASP A 366 0.73 -4.90 21.76
N ALA A 367 1.89 -5.37 21.24
CA ALA A 367 2.16 -5.45 19.82
C ALA A 367 1.30 -6.53 19.12
N GLY A 368 1.02 -7.63 19.82
CA GLY A 368 0.21 -8.73 19.29
C GLY A 368 0.67 -9.19 17.90
N HIS A 369 -0.26 -9.28 16.95
CA HIS A 369 0.02 -9.67 15.55
C HIS A 369 0.91 -8.65 14.79
N LEU A 370 1.10 -7.45 15.33
CA LEU A 370 1.95 -6.42 14.74
C LEU A 370 3.42 -6.51 15.18
N TYR A 371 3.76 -7.41 16.11
CA TYR A 371 5.10 -7.52 16.69
C TYR A 371 6.22 -7.52 15.66
N GLU A 372 6.09 -8.33 14.62
CA GLU A 372 7.11 -8.45 13.58
C GLU A 372 7.24 -7.16 12.74
N ARG A 373 6.11 -6.52 12.42
CA ARG A 373 6.11 -5.23 11.69
C ARG A 373 6.65 -4.10 12.57
N LEU A 374 6.31 -4.10 13.85
CA LEU A 374 6.78 -3.09 14.81
C LEU A 374 8.30 -3.15 14.96
N ASN A 375 8.88 -4.33 15.10
CA ASN A 375 10.32 -4.49 15.19
C ASN A 375 11.04 -3.99 13.92
N ARG A 376 10.49 -4.29 12.74
CA ARG A 376 11.05 -3.80 11.46
C ARG A 376 10.93 -2.29 11.33
N LEU A 377 9.81 -1.71 11.69
CA LEU A 377 9.63 -0.26 11.72
C LEU A 377 10.64 0.40 12.67
N THR A 378 10.79 -0.12 13.89
CA THR A 378 11.73 0.37 14.90
C THR A 378 13.18 0.28 14.40
N ARG A 379 13.57 -0.83 13.77
CA ARG A 379 14.91 -0.99 13.16
C ARG A 379 15.12 0.00 11.99
N ALA A 380 14.11 0.21 11.17
CA ALA A 380 14.18 1.12 10.04
C ALA A 380 14.33 2.57 10.50
N ASP A 381 13.63 2.97 11.57
CA ASP A 381 13.66 4.31 12.15
C ASP A 381 15.02 4.68 12.78
N ALA A 382 15.81 3.72 13.19
CA ALA A 382 17.15 3.94 13.75
C ALA A 382 18.15 4.47 12.69
N THR A 383 17.96 5.70 12.21
CA THR A 383 18.74 6.30 11.10
C THR A 383 19.99 7.08 11.53
N THR A 384 20.48 6.88 12.76
CA THR A 384 21.67 7.61 13.24
C THR A 384 22.91 7.38 12.36
N GLN A 385 23.61 8.46 12.02
CA GLN A 385 24.89 8.39 11.31
C GLN A 385 26.06 7.96 12.22
N ASN A 386 25.87 8.00 13.52
CA ASN A 386 26.86 7.53 14.48
C ASN A 386 26.88 5.99 14.49
N LYS A 387 27.91 5.41 13.86
CA LYS A 387 28.06 3.95 13.73
C LYS A 387 28.02 3.22 15.09
N ARG A 388 28.60 3.83 16.16
CA ARG A 388 28.58 3.23 17.49
C ARG A 388 27.16 3.19 18.07
N LYS A 389 26.40 4.29 17.94
CA LYS A 389 25.01 4.32 18.40
C LYS A 389 24.12 3.37 17.58
N ALA A 390 24.32 3.30 16.26
CA ALA A 390 23.60 2.36 15.40
C ALA A 390 23.87 0.90 15.81
N MET A 391 25.13 0.57 16.12
CA MET A 391 25.50 -0.77 16.55
C MET A 391 24.88 -1.13 17.91
N ILE A 392 24.95 -0.21 18.88
CA ILE A 392 24.33 -0.42 20.22
C ILE A 392 22.83 -0.66 20.07
N PHE A 393 22.15 0.14 19.25
CA PHE A 393 20.71 -0.02 19.01
C PHE A 393 20.39 -1.37 18.35
N SER A 394 21.17 -1.76 17.34
CA SER A 394 20.97 -3.05 16.66
C SER A 394 21.19 -4.21 17.63
N GLN A 395 22.24 -4.17 18.46
CA GLN A 395 22.49 -5.20 19.47
C GLN A 395 21.35 -5.29 20.49
N ALA A 396 20.87 -4.15 20.99
CA ALA A 396 19.75 -4.12 21.92
C ALA A 396 18.46 -4.73 21.32
N MET A 397 18.20 -4.48 20.02
CA MET A 397 17.09 -5.12 19.31
C MET A 397 17.28 -6.64 19.19
N ASP A 398 18.49 -7.09 18.84
CA ASP A 398 18.81 -8.52 18.72
C ASP A 398 18.67 -9.23 20.07
N GLU A 399 19.16 -8.63 21.14
CA GLU A 399 19.03 -9.13 22.51
C GLU A 399 17.57 -9.25 22.96
N MET A 400 16.76 -8.22 22.66
CA MET A 400 15.33 -8.24 22.97
C MET A 400 14.61 -9.34 22.20
N GLU A 401 14.86 -9.48 20.90
CA GLU A 401 14.24 -10.52 20.09
C GLU A 401 14.66 -11.94 20.53
N GLU A 402 15.93 -12.15 20.94
CA GLU A 402 16.38 -13.42 21.52
C GLU A 402 15.65 -13.71 22.83
N ARG A 403 15.56 -12.72 23.70
CA ARG A 403 14.85 -12.85 24.96
C ARG A 403 13.36 -13.18 24.78
N VAL A 404 12.71 -12.58 23.77
CA VAL A 404 11.33 -12.95 23.39
C VAL A 404 11.27 -14.41 22.95
N ARG A 405 12.24 -14.88 22.14
CA ARG A 405 12.30 -16.29 21.72
C ARG A 405 12.50 -17.26 22.90
N GLU A 406 13.33 -16.90 23.85
CA GLU A 406 13.55 -17.70 25.07
C GLU A 406 12.30 -17.76 25.94
N LEU A 407 11.62 -16.63 26.13
CA LEU A 407 10.37 -16.59 26.88
C LEU A 407 9.26 -17.38 26.16
N LYS A 408 9.16 -17.28 24.83
CA LYS A 408 8.21 -18.09 24.03
C LYS A 408 8.42 -19.59 24.15
N LYS A 409 9.65 -20.07 24.41
CA LYS A 409 9.92 -21.49 24.68
C LYS A 409 9.43 -21.93 26.06
N LYS A 410 9.34 -21.02 27.01
CA LYS A 410 8.92 -21.28 28.40
C LYS A 410 7.45 -21.04 28.63
N GLU A 411 6.86 -20.18 27.82
CA GLU A 411 5.50 -19.65 28.00
C GLU A 411 4.79 -19.56 26.64
N ASP A 412 3.48 -19.80 26.64
CA ASP A 412 2.64 -19.56 25.47
C ASP A 412 2.32 -18.05 25.36
N PHE A 413 3.11 -17.34 24.54
CA PHE A 413 2.93 -15.90 24.31
C PHE A 413 1.72 -15.58 23.45
N ASP A 414 1.29 -16.48 22.58
CA ASP A 414 0.15 -16.27 21.69
C ASP A 414 -1.17 -16.32 22.44
N ALA A 415 -1.15 -16.89 23.66
CA ALA A 415 -2.28 -16.99 24.56
C ALA A 415 -1.98 -16.41 25.97
N ILE A 416 -1.26 -15.25 26.06
CA ILE A 416 -1.08 -14.59 27.37
C ILE A 416 -2.45 -14.17 27.91
N ARG A 417 -2.94 -14.98 28.83
CA ARG A 417 -4.18 -14.82 29.57
C ARG A 417 -3.92 -15.09 31.06
N PRO A 418 -4.79 -14.66 31.95
CA PRO A 418 -4.70 -15.05 33.37
C PRO A 418 -4.62 -16.57 33.53
N ASP A 419 -3.92 -17.03 34.55
CA ASP A 419 -3.87 -18.45 34.92
C ASP A 419 -5.20 -18.97 35.48
N LEU A 420 -6.14 -18.06 35.80
CA LEU A 420 -7.55 -18.34 36.15
C LEU A 420 -8.48 -17.72 35.09
N ASP A 421 -9.43 -18.48 34.59
CA ASP A 421 -10.42 -17.96 33.65
C ASP A 421 -11.57 -17.22 34.35
N GLY A 422 -12.47 -16.59 33.57
CA GLY A 422 -13.57 -15.82 34.14
C GLY A 422 -14.59 -16.66 34.94
N ASN A 423 -14.78 -17.92 34.58
CA ASN A 423 -15.71 -18.83 35.29
C ASN A 423 -15.11 -19.28 36.62
N GLU A 424 -13.82 -19.64 36.62
CA GLU A 424 -13.06 -19.96 37.82
C GLU A 424 -13.05 -18.79 38.81
N ILE A 425 -12.81 -17.56 38.29
CA ILE A 425 -12.87 -16.34 39.12
C ILE A 425 -14.23 -16.14 39.75
N MET A 426 -15.34 -16.35 39.01
CA MET A 426 -16.71 -16.27 39.55
C MET A 426 -16.93 -17.30 40.64
N GLU A 427 -16.55 -18.54 40.41
CA GLU A 427 -16.70 -19.62 41.37
C GLU A 427 -15.91 -19.38 42.66
N LEU A 428 -14.63 -19.01 42.55
CA LEU A 428 -13.70 -18.78 43.65
C LEU A 428 -14.13 -17.59 44.54
N LEU A 429 -14.73 -16.56 43.94
CA LEU A 429 -15.16 -15.36 44.65
C LEU A 429 -16.65 -15.39 45.03
N GLY A 430 -17.41 -16.37 44.54
CA GLY A 430 -18.86 -16.47 44.78
C GLY A 430 -19.66 -15.30 44.18
N LEU A 431 -19.26 -14.83 43.00
CA LEU A 431 -19.82 -13.65 42.34
C LEU A 431 -20.58 -14.01 41.07
N GLU A 432 -21.65 -13.28 40.82
CA GLU A 432 -22.36 -13.31 39.55
C GLU A 432 -21.60 -12.49 38.45
N PRO A 433 -21.84 -12.76 37.15
CA PRO A 433 -21.25 -12.00 36.06
C PRO A 433 -21.47 -10.49 36.24
N GLY A 434 -20.37 -9.72 36.25
CA GLY A 434 -20.45 -8.27 36.46
C GLY A 434 -19.08 -7.55 36.37
N PRO A 435 -19.08 -6.22 36.59
CA PRO A 435 -17.86 -5.41 36.47
C PRO A 435 -16.74 -5.87 37.39
N MET A 436 -17.03 -6.49 38.55
CA MET A 436 -16.03 -6.99 39.48
C MET A 436 -15.21 -8.14 38.88
N ILE A 437 -15.88 -9.05 38.13
CA ILE A 437 -15.17 -10.13 37.43
C ILE A 437 -14.18 -9.56 36.39
N GLY A 438 -14.60 -8.53 35.67
CA GLY A 438 -13.69 -7.84 34.73
C GLY A 438 -12.49 -7.20 35.43
N ARG A 439 -12.66 -6.63 36.63
CA ARG A 439 -11.56 -6.08 37.43
C ARG A 439 -10.66 -7.19 37.96
N ALA A 440 -11.19 -8.28 38.44
CA ALA A 440 -10.43 -9.44 38.89
C ALA A 440 -9.66 -10.08 37.76
N TYR A 441 -10.28 -10.29 36.62
CA TYR A 441 -9.61 -10.80 35.41
C TYR A 441 -8.44 -9.91 34.97
N LYS A 442 -8.64 -8.59 34.99
CA LYS A 442 -7.58 -7.62 34.65
C LYS A 442 -6.43 -7.69 35.67
N HIS A 443 -6.74 -7.78 36.98
CA HIS A 443 -5.72 -7.93 38.00
C HIS A 443 -4.89 -9.20 37.81
N MET A 444 -5.54 -10.33 37.59
CA MET A 444 -4.86 -11.61 37.37
C MET A 444 -4.02 -11.60 36.07
N LEU A 445 -4.46 -10.85 35.04
CA LEU A 445 -3.68 -10.65 33.85
C LEU A 445 -2.39 -9.82 34.12
N GLU A 446 -2.48 -8.74 34.89
CA GLU A 446 -1.31 -7.96 35.30
C GLU A 446 -0.35 -8.82 36.14
N TYR A 447 -0.88 -9.62 37.06
CA TYR A 447 -0.10 -10.55 37.87
C TYR A 447 0.66 -11.57 36.99
N ARG A 448 -0.04 -12.13 35.99
CA ARG A 448 0.56 -13.04 34.98
C ARG A 448 1.68 -12.36 34.18
N LEU A 449 1.49 -11.12 33.77
CA LEU A 449 2.51 -10.35 33.03
C LEU A 449 3.74 -10.07 33.88
N ASP A 450 3.57 -9.81 35.18
CA ASP A 450 4.67 -9.53 36.11
C ASP A 450 5.48 -10.78 36.48
N ASN A 451 4.78 -11.88 36.73
CA ASN A 451 5.41 -13.07 37.36
C ASN A 451 5.65 -14.24 36.37
N GLY A 452 5.05 -14.17 35.16
CA GLY A 452 5.00 -15.30 34.23
C GLY A 452 3.90 -16.31 34.63
N PRO A 453 3.93 -17.53 34.04
CA PRO A 453 3.02 -18.60 34.44
C PRO A 453 3.28 -18.99 35.90
N VAL A 454 2.18 -19.12 36.67
CA VAL A 454 2.24 -19.58 38.04
C VAL A 454 1.34 -20.82 38.23
N ASP A 455 1.62 -21.60 39.25
CA ASP A 455 0.79 -22.72 39.63
C ASP A 455 -0.63 -22.24 40.01
N HIS A 456 -1.65 -23.06 39.72
CA HIS A 456 -3.03 -22.75 39.96
C HIS A 456 -3.28 -22.28 41.41
N ASP A 457 -2.70 -22.96 42.41
CA ASP A 457 -2.88 -22.60 43.83
C ASP A 457 -2.35 -21.21 44.17
N VAL A 458 -1.21 -20.83 43.57
CA VAL A 458 -0.61 -19.50 43.70
C VAL A 458 -1.53 -18.43 43.09
N ALA A 459 -2.10 -18.71 41.91
CA ALA A 459 -3.05 -17.81 41.27
C ALA A 459 -4.33 -17.61 42.12
N VAL A 460 -4.82 -18.69 42.74
CA VAL A 460 -5.99 -18.65 43.63
C VAL A 460 -5.72 -17.84 44.91
N GLU A 461 -4.55 -18.01 45.51
CA GLU A 461 -4.12 -17.22 46.69
C GLU A 461 -4.04 -15.74 46.38
N GLU A 462 -3.43 -15.40 45.24
CA GLU A 462 -3.31 -13.99 44.77
C GLU A 462 -4.70 -13.38 44.53
N LEU A 463 -5.59 -14.07 43.83
CA LEU A 463 -6.95 -13.61 43.58
C LEU A 463 -7.70 -13.31 44.90
N LYS A 464 -7.64 -14.21 45.87
CA LYS A 464 -8.28 -14.04 47.17
C LYS A 464 -7.67 -12.90 47.95
N ARG A 465 -6.35 -12.76 47.97
CA ARG A 465 -5.67 -11.64 48.60
C ARG A 465 -6.10 -10.30 48.02
N TRP A 466 -6.05 -10.16 46.72
CA TRP A 466 -6.45 -8.93 46.05
C TRP A 466 -7.93 -8.59 46.31
N TYR A 467 -8.80 -9.60 46.30
CA TYR A 467 -10.23 -9.37 46.53
C TYR A 467 -10.49 -8.89 47.95
N ALA A 468 -9.77 -9.42 48.93
CA ALA A 468 -9.88 -9.00 50.35
C ALA A 468 -9.38 -7.55 50.57
N GLU A 469 -8.40 -7.08 49.79
CA GLU A 469 -7.88 -5.71 49.88
C GLU A 469 -8.80 -4.65 49.31
N ILE A 470 -9.77 -5.02 48.47
CA ILE A 470 -10.68 -4.07 47.79
C ILE A 470 -12.10 -4.10 48.36
N GLN A 471 -12.40 -4.99 49.32
CA GLN A 471 -13.62 -4.97 50.09
C GLN A 471 -13.52 -3.99 51.27
#